data_7326f5a4e7adbc383f06ad790422b9a4
#
_entry.id   7326f5a4e7adbc383f06ad790422b9a4
#
_cell.length_a   1.000
_cell.length_b   1.000
_cell.length_c   1.000
_cell.angle_alpha   90.00
_cell.angle_beta   90.00
_cell.angle_gamma   90.00
#
_symmetry.space_group_name_H-M   'P 1'
#
loop_
_entity.id
_entity.type
_entity.pdbx_description
1 polymer ?
#
loop_
_entity_poly.entity_id
_entity_poly.type
_entity_poly.pdbx_seq_one_letter_code
_entity_poly.pdbx_strand_id
1 'polypeptide(L)'
;MKSMFGFGVFLLFLAGIALVMLQGRQMSPVGGGGAELTGVSWRPVSVGNQEIPEDSGLYVLFEVDGSIKGHGGCNGFFGSLEKADSGIAVGPLGATRMSCPGEIMDREMAFMDAVQRTREFQSGGDRMSLIDADGSVLAEFVAGADE
;
A
#
# COMPACT_ATOMS: atom_id res chain seq x y z
N MET A 1 37.62 59.00 20.33
CA MET A 1 37.24 58.49 19.00
C MET A 1 37.36 56.98 19.04
N LYS A 2 36.29 56.33 19.39
CA LYS A 2 36.29 54.87 19.59
C LYS A 2 35.04 54.27 18.94
N SER A 3 35.31 53.61 17.89
CA SER A 3 34.67 52.38 17.39
C SER A 3 33.29 52.00 17.95
N MET A 4 32.27 52.35 17.23
CA MET A 4 30.91 51.82 17.35
C MET A 4 30.50 51.17 16.01
N PHE A 5 31.27 50.16 15.59
CA PHE A 5 30.90 49.38 14.41
C PHE A 5 31.15 47.91 14.70
N GLY A 6 30.28 47.26 15.41
CA GLY A 6 30.49 45.84 15.71
C GLY A 6 29.24 45.08 16.19
N PHE A 7 28.16 45.76 16.52
CA PHE A 7 27.00 45.09 17.13
C PHE A 7 25.83 44.78 16.17
N GLY A 8 25.82 45.42 15.00
CA GLY A 8 24.68 45.30 14.06
C GLY A 8 24.72 44.07 13.16
N VAL A 9 25.91 43.50 12.89
CA VAL A 9 26.06 42.42 11.94
C VAL A 9 25.81 41.04 12.59
N PHE A 10 26.02 40.93 13.90
CA PHE A 10 25.84 39.66 14.62
C PHE A 10 24.36 39.27 14.86
N LEU A 11 23.48 40.27 14.97
CA LEU A 11 22.04 40.06 15.18
C LEU A 11 21.29 39.63 13.91
N LEU A 12 21.80 39.98 12.72
CA LEU A 12 21.18 39.56 11.46
C LEU A 12 21.51 38.12 11.11
N PHE A 13 22.64 37.56 11.58
CA PHE A 13 22.99 36.15 11.35
C PHE A 13 22.18 35.19 12.22
N LEU A 14 21.76 35.59 13.43
CA LEU A 14 20.94 34.74 14.29
C LEU A 14 19.47 34.69 13.84
N ALA A 15 18.97 35.73 13.18
CA ALA A 15 17.61 35.72 12.62
C ALA A 15 17.51 34.81 11.38
N GLY A 16 18.57 34.67 10.60
CA GLY A 16 18.60 33.78 9.42
C GLY A 16 18.62 32.31 9.78
N ILE A 17 19.30 31.93 10.86
CA ILE A 17 19.38 30.51 11.31
C ILE A 17 18.06 30.06 11.94
N ALA A 18 17.34 30.94 12.62
CA ALA A 18 16.04 30.60 13.20
C ALA A 18 14.96 30.33 12.13
N LEU A 19 15.04 30.99 10.97
CA LEU A 19 14.06 30.81 9.89
C LEU A 19 14.27 29.51 9.11
N VAL A 20 15.48 28.98 9.03
CA VAL A 20 15.79 27.71 8.36
C VAL A 20 15.37 26.49 9.20
N MET A 21 15.30 26.64 10.53
CA MET A 21 14.88 25.55 11.42
C MET A 21 13.36 25.39 11.53
N LEU A 22 12.58 26.33 10.99
CA LEU A 22 11.10 26.28 11.00
C LEU A 22 10.52 25.65 9.71
N GLN A 23 11.35 25.27 8.77
CA GLN A 23 10.93 24.34 7.70
C GLN A 23 10.92 22.92 8.27
N GLY A 24 10.17 22.78 9.38
CA GLY A 24 9.83 21.50 9.95
C GLY A 24 9.17 20.65 8.87
N ARG A 25 9.72 19.47 8.73
CA ARG A 25 9.11 18.32 8.10
C ARG A 25 7.61 18.51 7.97
N GLN A 26 7.18 18.89 6.80
CA GLN A 26 5.83 18.60 6.39
C GLN A 26 5.79 17.07 6.27
N MET A 27 5.40 16.42 7.35
CA MET A 27 4.78 15.12 7.26
C MET A 27 3.58 15.35 6.36
N SER A 28 3.70 14.94 5.12
CA SER A 28 2.55 14.78 4.26
C SER A 28 1.55 13.93 5.05
N PRO A 29 0.30 14.37 5.19
CA PRO A 29 -0.69 13.51 5.80
C PRO A 29 -0.73 12.24 4.96
N VAL A 30 -0.49 11.11 5.59
CA VAL A 30 -0.87 9.81 5.08
C VAL A 30 -2.40 9.83 5.03
N GLY A 31 -2.91 10.37 3.96
CA GLY A 31 -4.32 10.60 3.78
C GLY A 31 -4.65 10.56 2.31
N GLY A 32 -5.32 9.52 1.89
CA GLY A 32 -6.12 9.55 0.71
C GLY A 32 -5.65 8.76 -0.50
N GLY A 33 -5.23 7.50 -0.32
CA GLY A 33 -5.15 6.57 -1.44
C GLY A 33 -6.46 5.84 -1.76
N GLY A 34 -7.57 6.17 -1.08
CA GLY A 34 -8.79 5.39 -1.19
C GLY A 34 -9.46 5.42 -2.58
N ALA A 35 -9.34 6.52 -3.31
CA ALA A 35 -9.96 6.65 -4.63
C ALA A 35 -9.10 6.04 -5.76
N GLU A 36 -7.79 5.99 -5.58
CA GLU A 36 -6.86 5.41 -6.56
C GLU A 36 -6.73 3.88 -6.43
N LEU A 37 -7.20 3.30 -5.34
CA LEU A 37 -7.14 1.87 -5.09
C LEU A 37 -8.37 1.13 -5.61
N THR A 38 -9.51 1.80 -5.65
CA THR A 38 -10.80 1.19 -5.98
C THR A 38 -11.07 1.22 -7.48
N GLY A 39 -11.72 0.18 -7.99
CA GLY A 39 -12.06 0.07 -9.39
C GLY A 39 -10.89 -0.31 -10.30
N VAL A 40 -9.70 -0.53 -9.74
CA VAL A 40 -8.50 -0.93 -10.46
C VAL A 40 -8.24 -2.42 -10.21
N SER A 41 -7.99 -3.17 -11.26
CA SER A 41 -7.53 -4.56 -11.16
C SER A 41 -6.03 -4.55 -10.83
N TRP A 42 -5.67 -5.02 -9.64
CA TRP A 42 -4.30 -5.07 -9.17
C TRP A 42 -3.71 -6.47 -9.40
N ARG A 43 -2.63 -6.54 -10.18
CA ARG A 43 -1.92 -7.78 -10.46
C ARG A 43 -0.68 -7.87 -9.55
N PRO A 44 -0.52 -8.95 -8.75
CA PRO A 44 0.65 -9.09 -7.92
C PRO A 44 1.91 -9.35 -8.77
N VAL A 45 3.01 -8.71 -8.38
CA VAL A 45 4.36 -8.98 -8.91
C VAL A 45 5.18 -9.78 -7.91
N SER A 46 4.83 -9.69 -6.62
CA SER A 46 5.40 -10.54 -5.58
C SER A 46 4.37 -10.83 -4.48
N VAL A 47 4.48 -12.00 -3.85
CA VAL A 47 3.76 -12.39 -2.63
C VAL A 47 4.78 -12.95 -1.65
N GLY A 48 4.94 -12.27 -0.51
CA GLY A 48 6.06 -12.54 0.38
C GLY A 48 7.39 -12.38 -0.34
N ASN A 49 8.19 -13.43 -0.32
CA ASN A 49 9.49 -13.48 -1.00
C ASN A 49 9.43 -14.17 -2.40
N GLN A 50 8.23 -14.45 -2.88
CA GLN A 50 8.04 -15.18 -4.15
C GLN A 50 7.63 -14.21 -5.25
N GLU A 51 8.36 -14.20 -6.36
CA GLU A 51 7.97 -13.49 -7.58
C GLU A 51 6.79 -14.19 -8.26
N ILE A 52 5.85 -13.40 -8.76
CA ILE A 52 4.64 -13.89 -9.41
C ILE A 52 4.76 -13.67 -10.92
N PRO A 53 4.66 -14.73 -11.75
CA PRO A 53 4.65 -14.60 -13.19
C PRO A 53 3.48 -13.74 -13.70
N GLU A 54 3.70 -12.96 -14.74
CA GLU A 54 2.68 -12.09 -15.33
C GLU A 54 1.45 -12.86 -15.83
N ASP A 55 1.66 -14.06 -16.35
CA ASP A 55 0.63 -14.96 -16.87
C ASP A 55 -0.02 -15.85 -15.81
N SER A 56 0.21 -15.57 -14.53
CA SER A 56 -0.32 -16.36 -13.42
C SER A 56 -1.84 -16.31 -13.27
N GLY A 57 -2.49 -15.30 -13.82
CA GLY A 57 -3.92 -15.05 -13.69
C GLY A 57 -4.34 -14.55 -12.30
N LEU A 58 -3.38 -14.17 -11.44
CA LEU A 58 -3.68 -13.60 -10.14
C LEU A 58 -4.06 -12.13 -10.27
N TYR A 59 -5.15 -11.74 -9.60
CA TYR A 59 -5.51 -10.34 -9.44
C TYR A 59 -6.40 -10.13 -8.21
N VAL A 60 -6.46 -8.89 -7.74
CA VAL A 60 -7.43 -8.41 -6.74
C VAL A 60 -8.00 -7.09 -7.18
N LEU A 61 -9.29 -6.90 -6.95
CA LEU A 61 -10.05 -5.69 -7.20
C LEU A 61 -10.73 -5.25 -5.90
N PHE A 62 -10.50 -4.02 -5.50
CA PHE A 62 -11.18 -3.36 -4.39
C PHE A 62 -12.24 -2.45 -4.95
N GLU A 63 -13.49 -2.68 -4.58
CA GLU A 63 -14.63 -1.90 -5.05
C GLU A 63 -14.93 -0.72 -4.13
N VAL A 64 -15.58 0.29 -4.65
CA VAL A 64 -15.98 1.49 -3.90
C VAL A 64 -16.91 1.18 -2.73
N ASP A 65 -17.72 0.13 -2.85
CA ASP A 65 -18.64 -0.34 -1.82
C ASP A 65 -17.97 -1.15 -0.70
N GLY A 66 -16.64 -1.32 -0.78
CA GLY A 66 -15.86 -2.12 0.16
C GLY A 66 -15.83 -3.61 -0.15
N SER A 67 -16.44 -4.06 -1.24
CA SER A 67 -16.28 -5.46 -1.65
C SER A 67 -14.91 -5.73 -2.24
N ILE A 68 -14.44 -6.96 -2.04
CA ILE A 68 -13.19 -7.47 -2.60
C ILE A 68 -13.55 -8.59 -3.56
N LYS A 69 -12.95 -8.57 -4.74
CA LYS A 69 -13.03 -9.65 -5.72
C LYS A 69 -11.64 -9.95 -6.23
N GLY A 70 -11.40 -11.18 -6.60
CA GLY A 70 -10.11 -11.55 -7.16
C GLY A 70 -10.08 -12.96 -7.71
N HIS A 71 -8.92 -13.34 -8.20
CA HIS A 71 -8.62 -14.67 -8.70
C HIS A 71 -7.23 -15.10 -8.24
N GLY A 72 -7.13 -16.30 -7.71
CA GLY A 72 -5.91 -16.85 -7.14
C GLY A 72 -5.05 -17.65 -8.13
N GLY A 73 -5.45 -17.65 -9.40
CA GLY A 73 -4.81 -18.49 -10.43
C GLY A 73 -5.59 -19.77 -10.74
N CYS A 74 -6.28 -20.35 -9.75
CA CYS A 74 -7.19 -21.48 -9.90
C CYS A 74 -8.63 -21.08 -9.57
N ASN A 75 -8.82 -20.45 -8.42
CA ASN A 75 -10.14 -20.09 -7.89
C ASN A 75 -10.36 -18.58 -7.86
N GLY A 76 -11.60 -18.19 -8.17
CA GLY A 76 -12.09 -16.86 -7.85
C GLY A 76 -12.35 -16.74 -6.35
N PHE A 77 -12.08 -15.57 -5.77
CA PHE A 77 -12.38 -15.28 -4.38
C PHE A 77 -13.11 -13.94 -4.23
N PHE A 78 -13.77 -13.77 -3.10
CA PHE A 78 -14.51 -12.57 -2.75
C PHE A 78 -14.49 -12.36 -1.23
N GLY A 79 -14.69 -11.12 -0.82
CA GLY A 79 -14.72 -10.73 0.59
C GLY A 79 -15.14 -9.30 0.77
N SER A 80 -14.89 -8.76 1.95
CA SER A 80 -15.18 -7.37 2.31
C SER A 80 -13.98 -6.68 2.95
N LEU A 81 -13.88 -5.39 2.72
CA LEU A 81 -12.96 -4.48 3.37
C LEU A 81 -13.73 -3.71 4.44
N GLU A 82 -13.25 -3.72 5.67
CA GLU A 82 -13.87 -3.07 6.79
C GLU A 82 -12.91 -2.04 7.41
N LYS A 83 -13.48 -0.99 8.00
CA LYS A 83 -12.68 -0.07 8.81
C LYS A 83 -12.39 -0.73 10.15
N ALA A 84 -11.14 -0.70 10.57
CA ALA A 84 -10.71 -1.08 11.91
C ALA A 84 -10.30 0.15 12.72
N ASP A 85 -10.09 0.00 14.03
CA ASP A 85 -9.66 1.09 14.93
C ASP A 85 -8.31 1.68 14.48
N SER A 86 -7.45 0.86 13.89
CA SER A 86 -6.23 1.29 13.22
C SER A 86 -6.16 0.64 11.83
N GLY A 87 -6.31 1.46 10.76
CA GLY A 87 -6.23 0.99 9.39
C GLY A 87 -7.50 0.30 8.90
N ILE A 88 -7.32 -0.85 8.28
CA ILE A 88 -8.38 -1.67 7.68
C ILE A 88 -8.34 -3.10 8.20
N ALA A 89 -9.42 -3.84 7.99
CA ALA A 89 -9.49 -5.28 8.16
C ALA A 89 -10.12 -5.90 6.92
N VAL A 90 -9.59 -7.03 6.49
CA VAL A 90 -10.22 -7.86 5.47
C VAL A 90 -11.06 -8.91 6.18
N GLY A 91 -12.34 -8.94 5.87
CA GLY A 91 -13.27 -9.96 6.36
C GLY A 91 -12.92 -11.35 5.80
N PRO A 92 -13.58 -12.42 6.27
CA PRO A 92 -13.33 -13.76 5.76
C PRO A 92 -13.48 -13.82 4.25
N LEU A 93 -12.47 -14.39 3.57
CA LEU A 93 -12.53 -14.59 2.12
C LEU A 93 -13.28 -15.90 1.81
N GLY A 94 -14.26 -15.80 0.91
CA GLY A 94 -14.87 -16.95 0.25
C GLY A 94 -14.17 -17.25 -1.06
N ALA A 95 -14.10 -18.50 -1.48
CA ALA A 95 -13.53 -18.88 -2.77
C ALA A 95 -14.28 -20.04 -3.41
N THR A 96 -14.19 -20.14 -4.72
CA THR A 96 -14.59 -21.36 -5.45
C THR A 96 -13.66 -22.53 -5.07
N ARG A 97 -14.02 -23.75 -5.42
CA ARG A 97 -13.29 -24.96 -5.00
C ARG A 97 -12.94 -25.84 -6.19
N MET A 98 -12.19 -25.26 -7.12
CA MET A 98 -11.57 -26.05 -8.18
C MET A 98 -10.25 -26.64 -7.68
N SER A 99 -9.85 -27.76 -8.25
CA SER A 99 -8.56 -28.40 -7.98
C SER A 99 -7.63 -28.19 -9.18
N CYS A 100 -6.52 -27.55 -8.93
CA CYS A 100 -5.48 -27.27 -9.92
C CYS A 100 -4.15 -27.95 -9.49
N PRO A 101 -3.13 -27.99 -10.36
CA PRO A 101 -1.80 -28.46 -9.97
C PRO A 101 -1.25 -27.78 -8.71
N GLY A 102 -0.49 -28.51 -7.89
CA GLY A 102 -0.07 -28.09 -6.54
C GLY A 102 0.59 -26.72 -6.49
N GLU A 103 1.46 -26.40 -7.44
CA GLU A 103 2.14 -25.11 -7.51
C GLU A 103 1.18 -23.93 -7.67
N ILE A 104 0.08 -24.11 -8.40
CA ILE A 104 -0.97 -23.09 -8.56
C ILE A 104 -1.73 -22.95 -7.25
N MET A 105 -2.09 -24.06 -6.59
CA MET A 105 -2.80 -24.05 -5.32
C MET A 105 -1.96 -23.42 -4.21
N ASP A 106 -0.67 -23.72 -4.14
CA ASP A 106 0.24 -23.14 -3.14
C ASP A 106 0.35 -21.61 -3.31
N ARG A 107 0.45 -21.15 -4.56
CA ARG A 107 0.49 -19.72 -4.88
C ARG A 107 -0.83 -19.03 -4.54
N GLU A 108 -1.96 -19.64 -4.87
CA GLU A 108 -3.29 -19.14 -4.53
C GLU A 108 -3.46 -18.99 -3.01
N MET A 109 -3.08 -20.01 -2.24
CA MET A 109 -3.17 -19.95 -0.77
C MET A 109 -2.29 -18.83 -0.20
N ALA A 110 -1.05 -18.69 -0.67
CA ALA A 110 -0.16 -17.61 -0.25
C ALA A 110 -0.73 -16.23 -0.59
N PHE A 111 -1.32 -16.08 -1.77
CA PHE A 111 -1.94 -14.83 -2.20
C PHE A 111 -3.18 -14.48 -1.38
N MET A 112 -4.08 -15.41 -1.17
CA MET A 112 -5.27 -15.19 -0.35
C MET A 112 -4.91 -14.89 1.11
N ASP A 113 -3.89 -15.56 1.67
CA ASP A 113 -3.36 -15.26 3.01
C ASP A 113 -2.83 -13.83 3.10
N ALA A 114 -2.07 -13.38 2.11
CA ALA A 114 -1.59 -12.01 2.05
C ALA A 114 -2.74 -10.99 2.02
N VAL A 115 -3.77 -11.21 1.19
CA VAL A 115 -4.97 -10.37 1.15
C VAL A 115 -5.69 -10.37 2.51
N GLN A 116 -5.89 -11.54 3.12
CA GLN A 116 -6.60 -11.68 4.41
C GLN A 116 -5.88 -11.00 5.57
N ARG A 117 -4.55 -10.99 5.58
CA ARG A 117 -3.72 -10.40 6.63
C ARG A 117 -3.52 -8.90 6.48
N THR A 118 -3.93 -8.32 5.38
CA THR A 118 -3.75 -6.88 5.11
C THR A 118 -4.41 -6.03 6.18
N ARG A 119 -3.68 -5.00 6.63
CA ARG A 119 -4.13 -3.98 7.57
C ARG A 119 -3.92 -2.55 7.07
N GLU A 120 -3.08 -2.39 6.07
CA GLU A 120 -2.78 -1.09 5.45
C GLU A 120 -2.47 -1.28 3.97
N PHE A 121 -2.80 -0.27 3.17
CA PHE A 121 -2.39 -0.14 1.77
C PHE A 121 -1.38 0.99 1.64
N GLN A 122 -0.32 0.75 0.89
CA GLN A 122 0.55 1.81 0.39
C GLN A 122 0.47 1.82 -1.13
N SER A 123 0.08 2.95 -1.69
CA SER A 123 -0.02 3.09 -3.14
C SER A 123 0.65 4.36 -3.62
N GLY A 124 1.12 4.34 -4.86
CA GLY A 124 1.74 5.47 -5.54
C GLY A 124 1.84 5.19 -7.04
N GLY A 125 1.14 5.99 -7.84
CA GLY A 125 1.07 5.79 -9.28
C GLY A 125 0.41 4.46 -9.64
N ASP A 126 1.11 3.65 -10.41
CA ASP A 126 0.68 2.33 -10.87
C ASP A 126 1.05 1.17 -9.93
N ARG A 127 1.52 1.48 -8.71
CA ARG A 127 1.98 0.47 -7.73
C ARG A 127 1.18 0.51 -6.45
N MET A 128 1.04 -0.67 -5.84
CA MET A 128 0.40 -0.85 -4.55
C MET A 128 1.13 -1.94 -3.76
N SER A 129 1.21 -1.76 -2.44
CA SER A 129 1.68 -2.79 -1.50
C SER A 129 0.63 -3.06 -0.44
N LEU A 130 0.45 -4.33 -0.09
CA LEU A 130 -0.32 -4.76 1.06
C LEU A 130 0.61 -4.90 2.26
N ILE A 131 0.20 -4.33 3.39
CA ILE A 131 1.00 -4.26 4.62
C ILE A 131 0.21 -4.92 5.75
N ASP A 132 0.90 -5.70 6.58
CA ASP A 132 0.30 -6.33 7.76
C ASP A 132 0.33 -5.42 9.00
N ALA A 133 -0.15 -5.95 10.13
CA ALA A 133 -0.20 -5.24 11.41
C ALA A 133 1.18 -4.87 11.97
N ASP A 134 2.24 -5.57 11.56
CA ASP A 134 3.62 -5.34 12.00
C ASP A 134 4.38 -4.39 11.07
N GLY A 135 3.74 -3.90 10.00
CA GLY A 135 4.33 -3.05 9.00
C GLY A 135 5.15 -3.80 7.94
N SER A 136 5.00 -5.12 7.87
CA SER A 136 5.69 -5.94 6.86
C SER A 136 4.91 -5.95 5.55
N VAL A 137 5.64 -5.89 4.41
CA VAL A 137 5.05 -6.00 3.09
C VAL A 137 4.64 -7.46 2.84
N LEU A 138 3.36 -7.67 2.57
CA LEU A 138 2.79 -8.99 2.28
C LEU A 138 2.80 -9.32 0.80
N ALA A 139 2.54 -8.32 -0.04
CA ALA A 139 2.52 -8.45 -1.49
C ALA A 139 2.69 -7.10 -2.16
N GLU A 140 3.28 -7.09 -3.34
CA GLU A 140 3.44 -5.91 -4.19
C GLU A 140 2.72 -6.11 -5.52
N PHE A 141 2.14 -5.03 -6.03
CA PHE A 141 1.26 -5.05 -7.19
C PHE A 141 1.59 -3.95 -8.18
N VAL A 142 1.18 -4.20 -9.41
CA VAL A 142 1.04 -3.20 -10.46
C VAL A 142 -0.42 -3.11 -10.89
N ALA A 143 -0.84 -1.92 -11.31
CA ALA A 143 -2.16 -1.75 -11.93
C ALA A 143 -2.23 -2.62 -13.18
N GLY A 144 -3.27 -3.45 -13.29
CA GLY A 144 -3.56 -4.18 -14.52
C GLY A 144 -3.97 -3.20 -15.60
N ALA A 145 -3.61 -3.47 -16.85
CA ALA A 145 -4.23 -2.79 -17.97
C ALA A 145 -5.71 -3.21 -18.01
N ASP A 146 -6.59 -2.23 -18.14
CA ASP A 146 -8.01 -2.50 -18.40
C ASP A 146 -8.10 -3.28 -19.71
N GLU A 147 -8.55 -4.54 -19.67
CA GLU A 147 -8.93 -5.29 -20.85
C GLU A 147 -10.41 -5.05 -21.18
#